data_354d89dd982b08714d8da09cb862f770
#
_entry.id   354d89dd982b08714d8da09cb862f770
#
_cell.length_a   1.000
_cell.length_b   1.000
_cell.length_c   1.000
_cell.angle_alpha   90.00
_cell.angle_beta   90.00
_cell.angle_gamma   90.00
#
_symmetry.space_group_name_H-M   'P 1'
#
loop_
_entity.id
_entity.type
_entity.pdbx_description
1 polymer ?
#
loop_
_entity_poly.entity_id
_entity_poly.type
_entity_poly.pdbx_seq_one_letter_code
_entity_poly.pdbx_strand_id
1 'polypeptide(L)'
;MSFIKNPSEIEEKKNLVMMVYGEPGQGKTTLALSAPNPVLIDTDNGVGRTLAAHRCPTVQVKSWEDVLGAMDELKGFPFQTIVVDTVGKLLDFMSEFITRNDPKMRKRDGSLSLQGYGQRKNMFRDFIKRCMMMGKNVVFVAHASEEKVGDDYVVRPIVGGSSMNDIMGELDLLGLLVNFGGKRLLLWGNDGTSGFAKSFYSKNTCFLPNTMEIPVVADVNGNVVNPNTFLSLVMQQYEKAQADKEKLNQDYGKLISDTTERINAAKSVKDLNKLRDQIVDDGFKHIYDSKIVLGRALNAAAKALGLIYSKVDGKYVKDEQKPESGE
;
A
#
# COMPACT_ATOMS: atom_id res chain seq x y z
N MET A 1 -9.56 27.41 -0.79
CA MET A 1 -9.54 26.01 -0.31
C MET A 1 -8.53 25.92 0.83
N SER A 2 -8.87 25.31 1.96
CA SER A 2 -7.90 25.03 3.03
C SER A 2 -7.04 23.84 2.63
N PHE A 3 -5.71 23.93 2.85
CA PHE A 3 -4.79 22.80 2.69
C PHE A 3 -4.83 21.84 3.90
N ILE A 4 -5.41 22.29 5.02
CA ILE A 4 -5.58 21.48 6.23
C ILE A 4 -6.93 20.76 6.11
N LYS A 5 -6.88 19.45 6.10
CA LYS A 5 -8.06 18.57 6.11
C LYS A 5 -8.26 18.00 7.52
N ASN A 6 -9.51 17.86 7.92
CA ASN A 6 -9.83 17.07 9.12
C ASN A 6 -9.51 15.59 8.88
N PRO A 7 -9.24 14.80 9.92
CA PRO A 7 -8.95 13.36 9.76
C PRO A 7 -10.00 12.59 8.94
N SER A 8 -11.27 12.97 9.05
CA SER A 8 -12.39 12.37 8.30
C SER A 8 -12.46 12.78 6.82
N GLU A 9 -11.71 13.81 6.41
CA GLU A 9 -11.65 14.32 5.03
C GLU A 9 -10.43 13.82 4.28
N ILE A 10 -9.57 13.02 4.96
CA ILE A 10 -8.37 12.44 4.34
C ILE A 10 -8.80 11.27 3.45
N GLU A 11 -8.51 11.39 2.17
CA GLU A 11 -8.76 10.33 1.20
C GLU A 11 -7.72 9.21 1.35
N GLU A 12 -8.17 7.96 1.41
CA GLU A 12 -7.28 6.81 1.46
C GLU A 12 -6.62 6.56 0.08
N LYS A 13 -5.39 6.04 0.10
CA LYS A 13 -4.65 5.71 -1.12
C LYS A 13 -5.31 4.54 -1.84
N LYS A 14 -5.75 4.75 -3.08
CA LYS A 14 -6.46 3.73 -3.89
C LYS A 14 -5.53 2.90 -4.77
N ASN A 15 -4.40 3.46 -5.19
CA ASN A 15 -3.48 2.82 -6.12
C ASN A 15 -2.36 2.10 -5.39
N LEU A 16 -2.00 0.91 -5.89
CA LEU A 16 -0.96 0.07 -5.35
C LEU A 16 0.34 0.16 -6.15
N VAL A 17 1.45 0.16 -5.44
CA VAL A 17 2.79 -0.07 -5.99
C VAL A 17 3.29 -1.39 -5.43
N MET A 18 3.47 -2.39 -6.29
CA MET A 18 3.90 -3.70 -5.87
C MET A 18 5.06 -4.24 -6.69
N MET A 19 5.78 -5.19 -6.13
CA MET A 19 6.81 -5.94 -6.82
C MET A 19 6.59 -7.43 -6.62
N VAL A 20 6.65 -8.18 -7.72
CA VAL A 20 6.68 -9.65 -7.72
C VAL A 20 8.04 -10.09 -8.20
N TYR A 21 8.71 -10.94 -7.44
CA TYR A 21 10.02 -11.45 -7.82
C TYR A 21 10.09 -12.97 -7.65
N GLY A 22 11.03 -13.61 -8.29
CA GLY A 22 11.21 -15.06 -8.26
C GLY A 22 12.22 -15.54 -9.32
N GLU A 23 12.50 -16.82 -9.34
CA GLU A 23 13.42 -17.41 -10.30
C GLU A 23 12.92 -17.29 -11.75
N PRO A 24 13.82 -17.33 -12.77
CA PRO A 24 13.43 -17.37 -14.16
C PRO A 24 12.47 -18.55 -14.46
N GLY A 25 11.55 -18.36 -15.41
CA GLY A 25 10.63 -19.41 -15.85
C GLY A 25 9.43 -19.70 -14.94
N GLN A 26 9.30 -19.06 -13.78
CA GLN A 26 8.18 -19.32 -12.86
C GLN A 26 6.87 -18.59 -13.22
N GLY A 27 6.82 -17.87 -14.34
CA GLY A 27 5.60 -17.20 -14.83
C GLY A 27 5.31 -15.85 -14.17
N LYS A 28 6.34 -15.12 -13.76
CA LYS A 28 6.22 -13.75 -13.18
C LYS A 28 5.51 -12.80 -14.12
N THR A 29 5.90 -12.76 -15.40
CA THR A 29 5.26 -11.92 -16.42
C THR A 29 3.77 -12.23 -16.51
N THR A 30 3.38 -13.51 -16.68
CA THR A 30 1.97 -13.94 -16.73
C THR A 30 1.21 -13.50 -15.47
N LEU A 31 1.82 -13.64 -14.29
CA LEU A 31 1.24 -13.18 -13.04
C LEU A 31 1.05 -11.66 -13.03
N ALA A 32 2.07 -10.89 -13.42
CA ALA A 32 1.99 -9.44 -13.45
C ALA A 32 0.90 -8.94 -14.42
N LEU A 33 0.75 -9.61 -15.57
CA LEU A 33 -0.29 -9.32 -16.56
C LEU A 33 -1.71 -9.75 -16.13
N SER A 34 -1.87 -10.37 -14.96
CA SER A 34 -3.17 -10.64 -14.35
C SER A 34 -3.76 -9.45 -13.60
N ALA A 35 -3.05 -8.32 -13.54
CA ALA A 35 -3.53 -7.06 -13.00
C ALA A 35 -4.68 -6.48 -13.83
N PRO A 36 -5.50 -5.56 -13.27
CA PRO A 36 -6.63 -5.00 -14.00
C PRO A 36 -6.14 -4.10 -15.16
N ASN A 37 -6.65 -4.35 -16.35
CA ASN A 37 -6.38 -3.61 -17.59
C ASN A 37 -4.92 -3.14 -17.71
N PRO A 38 -3.95 -4.08 -17.82
CA PRO A 38 -2.54 -3.76 -17.74
C PRO A 38 -2.00 -3.22 -19.06
N VAL A 39 -0.99 -2.35 -18.97
CA VAL A 39 -0.04 -2.02 -20.05
C VAL A 39 1.35 -2.46 -19.62
N LEU A 40 2.04 -3.17 -20.47
CA LEU A 40 3.40 -3.66 -20.22
C LEU A 40 4.45 -2.69 -20.78
N ILE A 41 5.37 -2.26 -19.94
CA ILE A 41 6.65 -1.69 -20.34
C ILE A 41 7.67 -2.85 -20.33
N ASP A 42 7.94 -3.41 -21.50
CA ASP A 42 8.83 -4.56 -21.72
C ASP A 42 10.26 -4.06 -21.90
N THR A 43 11.07 -4.18 -20.86
CA THR A 43 12.46 -3.69 -20.83
C THR A 43 13.48 -4.73 -21.25
N ASP A 44 13.12 -6.04 -21.25
CA ASP A 44 14.03 -7.14 -21.62
C ASP A 44 13.59 -7.90 -22.88
N ASN A 45 12.58 -7.38 -23.57
CA ASN A 45 12.00 -7.97 -24.77
C ASN A 45 11.44 -9.39 -24.53
N GLY A 46 10.88 -9.61 -23.33
CA GLY A 46 10.45 -10.91 -22.83
C GLY A 46 9.02 -11.30 -23.15
N VAL A 47 8.16 -10.36 -23.58
CA VAL A 47 6.71 -10.58 -23.76
C VAL A 47 6.40 -11.70 -24.75
N GLY A 48 7.27 -11.94 -25.73
CA GLY A 48 7.13 -13.01 -26.73
C GLY A 48 7.05 -14.41 -26.11
N ARG A 49 7.61 -14.61 -24.91
CA ARG A 49 7.58 -15.88 -24.17
C ARG A 49 6.26 -16.14 -23.43
N THR A 50 5.42 -15.09 -23.29
CA THR A 50 4.10 -15.21 -22.66
C THR A 50 3.08 -15.70 -23.71
N LEU A 51 2.16 -16.59 -23.29
CA LEU A 51 1.06 -17.05 -24.15
C LEU A 51 0.32 -15.85 -24.75
N ALA A 52 -0.01 -15.93 -26.04
CA ALA A 52 -0.69 -14.86 -26.75
C ALA A 52 -2.01 -14.44 -26.05
N ALA A 53 -2.76 -15.39 -25.50
CA ALA A 53 -3.99 -15.16 -24.76
C ALA A 53 -3.82 -14.33 -23.47
N HIS A 54 -2.60 -14.22 -22.94
CA HIS A 54 -2.29 -13.47 -21.72
C HIS A 54 -1.52 -12.17 -22.00
N ARG A 55 -1.27 -11.83 -23.26
CA ARG A 55 -0.59 -10.58 -23.64
C ARG A 55 -1.55 -9.40 -23.52
N CYS A 56 -1.00 -8.25 -23.24
CA CYS A 56 -1.69 -6.97 -23.17
C CYS A 56 -1.01 -5.94 -24.11
N PRO A 57 -1.56 -4.73 -24.27
CA PRO A 57 -0.86 -3.63 -24.92
C PRO A 57 0.53 -3.47 -24.32
N THR A 58 1.55 -3.43 -25.17
CA THR A 58 2.96 -3.52 -24.76
C THR A 58 3.78 -2.44 -25.45
N VAL A 59 4.59 -1.72 -24.68
CA VAL A 59 5.63 -0.83 -25.17
C VAL A 59 6.98 -1.51 -24.99
N GLN A 60 7.67 -1.80 -26.09
CA GLN A 60 9.04 -2.33 -26.06
C GLN A 60 10.03 -1.19 -26.02
N VAL A 61 10.81 -1.09 -24.94
CA VAL A 61 11.75 -0.01 -24.68
C VAL A 61 13.18 -0.52 -24.66
N LYS A 62 14.13 0.31 -25.13
CA LYS A 62 15.56 0.01 -25.20
C LYS A 62 16.42 1.04 -24.46
N SER A 63 15.81 2.09 -23.95
CA SER A 63 16.48 3.20 -23.28
C SER A 63 15.56 3.86 -22.26
N TRP A 64 16.12 4.67 -21.37
CA TRP A 64 15.32 5.50 -20.46
C TRP A 64 14.48 6.54 -21.21
N GLU A 65 14.98 7.06 -22.32
CA GLU A 65 14.25 8.01 -23.19
C GLU A 65 12.99 7.36 -23.78
N ASP A 66 13.08 6.10 -24.20
CA ASP A 66 11.90 5.36 -24.69
C ASP A 66 10.85 5.22 -23.59
N VAL A 67 11.29 4.95 -22.34
CA VAL A 67 10.36 4.90 -21.18
C VAL A 67 9.69 6.24 -20.97
N LEU A 68 10.40 7.35 -21.06
CA LEU A 68 9.81 8.69 -20.92
C LEU A 68 8.80 8.98 -22.04
N GLY A 69 9.14 8.63 -23.29
CA GLY A 69 8.22 8.74 -24.43
C GLY A 69 6.95 7.90 -24.24
N ALA A 70 7.11 6.65 -23.82
CA ALA A 70 6.00 5.76 -23.50
C ALA A 70 5.08 6.35 -22.43
N MET A 71 5.65 6.92 -21.36
CA MET A 71 4.87 7.55 -20.29
C MET A 71 4.05 8.75 -20.79
N ASP A 72 4.51 9.47 -21.80
CA ASP A 72 3.75 10.57 -22.40
C ASP A 72 2.59 10.05 -23.26
N GLU A 73 2.78 8.99 -24.03
CA GLU A 73 1.72 8.34 -24.82
C GLU A 73 0.64 7.73 -23.90
N LEU A 74 1.05 7.12 -22.78
CA LEU A 74 0.15 6.48 -21.84
C LEU A 74 -0.83 7.46 -21.17
N LYS A 75 -0.56 8.77 -21.15
CA LYS A 75 -1.51 9.76 -20.60
C LYS A 75 -2.87 9.77 -21.30
N GLY A 76 -2.91 9.45 -22.59
CA GLY A 76 -4.14 9.39 -23.39
C GLY A 76 -4.70 7.98 -23.58
N PHE A 77 -4.03 6.95 -23.08
CA PHE A 77 -4.42 5.55 -23.29
C PHE A 77 -5.29 5.02 -22.15
N PRO A 78 -6.38 4.27 -22.41
CA PRO A 78 -7.26 3.73 -21.38
C PRO A 78 -6.65 2.46 -20.76
N PHE A 79 -6.09 2.58 -19.55
CA PHE A 79 -5.54 1.46 -18.77
C PHE A 79 -5.65 1.73 -17.27
N GLN A 80 -5.39 0.70 -16.45
CA GLN A 80 -5.45 0.82 -14.98
C GLN A 80 -4.11 0.49 -14.29
N THR A 81 -3.28 -0.34 -14.90
CA THR A 81 -2.03 -0.81 -14.30
C THR A 81 -0.86 -0.68 -15.27
N ILE A 82 0.26 -0.12 -14.79
CA ILE A 82 1.56 -0.18 -15.47
C ILE A 82 2.32 -1.38 -14.93
N VAL A 83 2.67 -2.30 -15.82
CA VAL A 83 3.56 -3.43 -15.52
C VAL A 83 4.95 -3.12 -16.10
N VAL A 84 6.00 -3.26 -15.29
CA VAL A 84 7.39 -3.09 -15.74
C VAL A 84 8.12 -4.42 -15.59
N ASP A 85 8.52 -5.01 -16.71
CA ASP A 85 9.22 -6.30 -16.76
C ASP A 85 10.53 -6.17 -17.55
N THR A 86 11.68 -6.11 -16.89
CA THR A 86 11.94 -6.16 -15.45
C THR A 86 12.42 -4.83 -14.88
N VAL A 87 12.20 -4.61 -13.59
CA VAL A 87 12.69 -3.40 -12.92
C VAL A 87 14.21 -3.31 -12.92
N GLY A 88 14.92 -4.44 -12.90
CA GLY A 88 16.38 -4.46 -12.99
C GLY A 88 16.87 -3.77 -14.27
N LYS A 89 16.30 -4.13 -15.42
CA LYS A 89 16.61 -3.49 -16.71
C LYS A 89 16.21 -2.02 -16.77
N LEU A 90 15.08 -1.66 -16.20
CA LEU A 90 14.68 -0.25 -16.04
C LEU A 90 15.76 0.56 -15.32
N LEU A 91 16.30 0.02 -14.22
CA LEU A 91 17.37 0.66 -13.44
C LEU A 91 18.69 0.72 -14.23
N ASP A 92 18.99 -0.28 -15.08
CA ASP A 92 20.14 -0.24 -15.98
C ASP A 92 19.99 0.91 -16.99
N PHE A 93 18.83 1.08 -17.63
CA PHE A 93 18.56 2.19 -18.53
C PHE A 93 18.72 3.56 -17.85
N MET A 94 18.24 3.70 -16.62
CA MET A 94 18.48 4.92 -15.84
C MET A 94 19.98 5.16 -15.58
N SER A 95 20.73 4.09 -15.27
CA SER A 95 22.16 4.17 -15.02
C SER A 95 22.95 4.58 -16.26
N GLU A 96 22.60 4.00 -17.42
CA GLU A 96 23.18 4.35 -18.71
C GLU A 96 22.87 5.80 -19.09
N PHE A 97 21.62 6.23 -18.90
CA PHE A 97 21.22 7.62 -19.12
C PHE A 97 22.04 8.59 -18.26
N ILE A 98 22.20 8.31 -16.96
CA ILE A 98 22.95 9.15 -16.02
C ILE A 98 24.42 9.25 -16.46
N THR A 99 25.08 8.12 -16.72
CA THR A 99 26.50 8.08 -17.05
C THR A 99 26.84 8.68 -18.42
N ARG A 100 25.89 8.62 -19.36
CA ARG A 100 26.00 9.23 -20.68
C ARG A 100 25.87 10.75 -20.62
N ASN A 101 24.95 11.26 -19.79
CA ASN A 101 24.69 12.71 -19.72
C ASN A 101 25.62 13.43 -18.71
N ASP A 102 26.17 12.74 -17.73
CA ASP A 102 27.14 13.29 -16.79
C ASP A 102 28.26 12.29 -16.49
N PRO A 103 29.42 12.43 -17.19
CA PRO A 103 30.58 11.56 -16.96
C PRO A 103 31.10 11.55 -15.52
N LYS A 104 30.84 12.59 -14.69
CA LYS A 104 31.24 12.63 -13.29
C LYS A 104 30.48 11.60 -12.44
N MET A 105 29.32 11.17 -12.91
CA MET A 105 28.53 10.13 -12.27
C MET A 105 29.01 8.71 -12.54
N ARG A 106 30.06 8.56 -13.36
CA ARG A 106 30.66 7.28 -13.76
C ARG A 106 32.00 7.07 -13.04
N LYS A 107 32.20 5.88 -12.47
CA LYS A 107 33.51 5.42 -11.98
C LYS A 107 34.40 4.96 -13.14
N ARG A 108 35.69 4.71 -12.82
CA ARG A 108 36.68 4.21 -13.81
C ARG A 108 36.31 2.84 -14.40
N ASP A 109 35.63 1.99 -13.62
CA ASP A 109 35.14 0.66 -14.04
C ASP A 109 33.83 0.71 -14.85
N GLY A 110 33.31 1.90 -15.13
CA GLY A 110 32.07 2.07 -15.86
C GLY A 110 30.80 2.10 -15.01
N SER A 111 30.87 1.69 -13.74
CA SER A 111 29.71 1.69 -12.83
C SER A 111 29.35 3.11 -12.36
N LEU A 112 28.14 3.26 -11.79
CA LEU A 112 27.72 4.52 -11.18
C LEU A 112 28.60 4.91 -9.99
N SER A 113 28.91 6.20 -9.85
CA SER A 113 29.45 6.77 -8.63
C SER A 113 28.39 6.78 -7.52
N LEU A 114 28.77 7.05 -6.28
CA LEU A 114 27.83 7.18 -5.17
C LEU A 114 26.74 8.24 -5.45
N GLN A 115 27.14 9.37 -6.05
CA GLN A 115 26.20 10.43 -6.46
C GLN A 115 25.27 9.94 -7.59
N GLY A 116 25.80 9.16 -8.55
CA GLY A 116 25.00 8.55 -9.61
C GLY A 116 23.94 7.59 -9.08
N TYR A 117 24.23 6.81 -8.06
CA TYR A 117 23.23 5.99 -7.36
C TYR A 117 22.12 6.85 -6.70
N GLY A 118 22.49 7.98 -6.10
CA GLY A 118 21.52 8.94 -5.55
C GLY A 118 20.62 9.53 -6.64
N GLN A 119 21.19 9.88 -7.80
CA GLN A 119 20.42 10.38 -8.93
C GLN A 119 19.46 9.31 -9.50
N ARG A 120 19.93 8.06 -9.66
CA ARG A 120 19.09 6.94 -10.10
C ARG A 120 17.91 6.70 -9.13
N LYS A 121 18.15 6.76 -7.83
CA LYS A 121 17.09 6.68 -6.81
C LYS A 121 16.03 7.75 -7.03
N ASN A 122 16.43 9.01 -7.23
CA ASN A 122 15.49 10.11 -7.47
C ASN A 122 14.71 9.89 -8.77
N MET A 123 15.35 9.47 -9.86
CA MET A 123 14.68 9.15 -11.13
C MET A 123 13.65 8.03 -10.96
N PHE A 124 13.97 6.98 -10.19
CA PHE A 124 13.03 5.89 -9.92
C PHE A 124 11.82 6.36 -9.10
N ARG A 125 12.05 7.16 -8.07
CA ARG A 125 10.96 7.76 -7.27
C ARG A 125 10.08 8.67 -8.12
N ASP A 126 10.67 9.48 -8.98
CA ASP A 126 9.93 10.37 -9.89
C ASP A 126 9.10 9.56 -10.91
N PHE A 127 9.62 8.43 -11.39
CA PHE A 127 8.88 7.51 -12.25
C PHE A 127 7.63 6.97 -11.53
N ILE A 128 7.78 6.43 -10.32
CA ILE A 128 6.65 5.95 -9.51
C ILE A 128 5.66 7.09 -9.26
N LYS A 129 6.15 8.27 -8.88
CA LYS A 129 5.30 9.44 -8.63
C LYS A 129 4.48 9.83 -9.87
N ARG A 130 5.07 9.82 -11.06
CA ARG A 130 4.34 10.06 -12.33
C ARG A 130 3.24 9.03 -12.55
N CYS A 131 3.53 7.73 -12.33
CA CYS A 131 2.52 6.67 -12.42
C CYS A 131 1.37 6.91 -11.44
N MET A 132 1.69 7.25 -10.19
CA MET A 132 0.69 7.52 -9.15
C MET A 132 -0.15 8.77 -9.46
N MET A 133 0.45 9.82 -10.01
CA MET A 133 -0.27 11.03 -10.44
C MET A 133 -1.25 10.77 -11.60
N MET A 134 -1.02 9.75 -12.41
CA MET A 134 -1.97 9.27 -13.41
C MET A 134 -3.11 8.43 -12.82
N GLY A 135 -3.11 8.20 -11.49
CA GLY A 135 -4.10 7.34 -10.85
C GLY A 135 -3.97 5.86 -11.21
N LYS A 136 -2.75 5.36 -11.46
CA LYS A 136 -2.49 4.00 -11.94
C LYS A 136 -1.83 3.14 -10.88
N ASN A 137 -2.15 1.84 -10.90
CA ASN A 137 -1.39 0.82 -10.17
C ASN A 137 -0.05 0.58 -10.86
N VAL A 138 0.97 0.16 -10.11
CA VAL A 138 2.28 -0.19 -10.65
C VAL A 138 2.68 -1.57 -10.18
N VAL A 139 3.03 -2.45 -11.11
CA VAL A 139 3.54 -3.79 -10.84
C VAL A 139 4.94 -3.92 -11.42
N PHE A 140 5.93 -4.04 -10.56
CA PHE A 140 7.30 -4.36 -10.95
C PHE A 140 7.52 -5.87 -10.96
N VAL A 141 8.23 -6.36 -11.96
CA VAL A 141 8.73 -7.74 -12.03
C VAL A 141 10.24 -7.72 -11.83
N ALA A 142 10.76 -8.59 -10.96
CA ALA A 142 12.18 -8.76 -10.74
C ALA A 142 12.60 -10.23 -10.75
N HIS A 143 13.86 -10.50 -11.07
CA HIS A 143 14.47 -11.81 -10.83
C HIS A 143 14.83 -11.97 -9.35
N ALA A 144 14.87 -13.21 -8.87
CA ALA A 144 15.36 -13.53 -7.54
C ALA A 144 16.86 -13.89 -7.56
N SER A 145 17.55 -13.60 -6.49
CA SER A 145 18.88 -14.14 -6.15
C SER A 145 18.93 -14.53 -4.69
N GLU A 146 19.81 -15.46 -4.36
CA GLU A 146 20.15 -15.77 -2.98
C GLU A 146 21.38 -14.96 -2.54
N GLU A 147 21.31 -14.40 -1.36
CA GLU A 147 22.41 -13.68 -0.71
C GLU A 147 22.71 -14.33 0.62
N LYS A 148 23.99 -14.52 0.92
CA LYS A 148 24.43 -15.02 2.23
C LYS A 148 24.39 -13.86 3.23
N VAL A 149 23.62 -14.03 4.30
CA VAL A 149 23.50 -13.07 5.41
C VAL A 149 23.86 -13.81 6.71
N GLY A 150 25.06 -13.60 7.22
CA GLY A 150 25.60 -14.41 8.31
C GLY A 150 25.82 -15.86 7.88
N ASP A 151 25.21 -16.79 8.58
CA ASP A 151 25.26 -18.25 8.25
C ASP A 151 24.08 -18.70 7.38
N ASP A 152 23.07 -17.85 7.16
CA ASP A 152 21.86 -18.15 6.41
C ASP A 152 21.88 -17.60 4.99
N TYR A 153 21.01 -18.14 4.14
CA TYR A 153 20.73 -17.62 2.79
C TYR A 153 19.35 -16.97 2.75
N VAL A 154 19.30 -15.77 2.18
CA VAL A 154 18.06 -14.99 2.04
C VAL A 154 17.76 -14.76 0.56
N VAL A 155 16.54 -15.07 0.15
CA VAL A 155 16.07 -14.82 -1.22
C VAL A 155 15.65 -13.36 -1.35
N ARG A 156 16.20 -12.65 -2.35
CA ARG A 156 15.91 -11.23 -2.57
C ARG A 156 15.69 -10.93 -4.06
N PRO A 157 14.97 -9.84 -4.39
CA PRO A 157 14.89 -9.38 -5.78
C PRO A 157 16.21 -8.77 -6.25
N ILE A 158 16.55 -9.02 -7.53
CA ILE A 158 17.69 -8.41 -8.20
C ILE A 158 17.27 -7.01 -8.68
N VAL A 159 17.65 -5.98 -7.93
CA VAL A 159 17.33 -4.59 -8.23
C VAL A 159 18.58 -3.68 -8.24
N GLY A 160 19.73 -4.25 -8.55
CA GLY A 160 21.00 -3.53 -8.75
C GLY A 160 21.50 -2.72 -7.54
N GLY A 161 22.57 -3.22 -6.87
CA GLY A 161 23.31 -2.50 -5.84
C GLY A 161 22.53 -2.24 -4.53
N SER A 162 22.91 -1.19 -3.80
CA SER A 162 22.33 -0.77 -2.51
C SER A 162 20.90 -0.19 -2.62
N SER A 163 20.30 -0.19 -3.81
CA SER A 163 18.99 0.44 -4.08
C SER A 163 17.81 -0.32 -3.49
N MET A 164 18.00 -1.52 -2.96
CA MET A 164 16.90 -2.36 -2.47
C MET A 164 16.07 -1.65 -1.38
N ASN A 165 16.73 -1.11 -0.36
CA ASN A 165 16.03 -0.42 0.74
C ASN A 165 15.28 0.82 0.25
N ASP A 166 15.83 1.52 -0.73
CA ASP A 166 15.22 2.69 -1.32
C ASP A 166 13.96 2.34 -2.11
N ILE A 167 14.02 1.25 -2.89
CA ILE A 167 12.89 0.72 -3.65
C ILE A 167 11.81 0.17 -2.72
N MET A 168 12.19 -0.59 -1.69
CA MET A 168 11.28 -1.11 -0.67
C MET A 168 10.44 -0.02 0.00
N GLY A 169 11.01 1.18 0.18
CA GLY A 169 10.29 2.33 0.73
C GLY A 169 9.07 2.72 -0.10
N GLU A 170 9.15 2.62 -1.42
CA GLU A 170 8.11 3.02 -2.35
C GLU A 170 7.04 1.94 -2.61
N LEU A 171 7.30 0.68 -2.22
CA LEU A 171 6.36 -0.42 -2.43
C LEU A 171 5.32 -0.50 -1.31
N ASP A 172 4.11 -0.87 -1.65
CA ASP A 172 3.08 -1.31 -0.71
C ASP A 172 3.16 -2.83 -0.47
N LEU A 173 3.45 -3.59 -1.52
CA LEU A 173 3.56 -5.05 -1.51
C LEU A 173 4.88 -5.50 -2.16
N LEU A 174 5.54 -6.47 -1.55
CA LEU A 174 6.66 -7.21 -2.13
C LEU A 174 6.42 -8.70 -1.92
N GLY A 175 6.27 -9.46 -3.00
CA GLY A 175 5.97 -10.89 -2.95
C GLY A 175 6.97 -11.75 -3.70
N LEU A 176 7.35 -12.86 -3.08
CA LEU A 176 8.16 -13.90 -3.70
C LEU A 176 7.25 -14.94 -4.37
N LEU A 177 7.43 -15.12 -5.67
CA LEU A 177 6.78 -16.20 -6.44
C LEU A 177 7.63 -17.44 -6.41
N VAL A 178 7.06 -18.54 -5.93
CA VAL A 178 7.72 -19.86 -5.86
C VAL A 178 6.83 -20.96 -6.44
N ASN A 179 7.47 -22.02 -6.97
CA ASN A 179 6.83 -23.31 -7.21
C ASN A 179 7.23 -24.23 -6.06
N PHE A 180 6.29 -24.58 -5.22
CA PHE A 180 6.54 -25.40 -4.04
C PHE A 180 5.41 -26.42 -3.82
N GLY A 181 5.77 -27.69 -3.60
CA GLY A 181 4.79 -28.75 -3.41
C GLY A 181 3.83 -28.95 -4.60
N GLY A 182 4.27 -28.68 -5.83
CA GLY A 182 3.43 -28.78 -7.04
C GLY A 182 2.46 -27.60 -7.23
N LYS A 183 2.54 -26.58 -6.38
CA LYS A 183 1.69 -25.39 -6.40
C LYS A 183 2.52 -24.13 -6.69
N ARG A 184 1.90 -23.16 -7.36
CA ARG A 184 2.46 -21.82 -7.50
C ARG A 184 1.95 -20.97 -6.36
N LEU A 185 2.88 -20.47 -5.54
CA LEU A 185 2.57 -19.66 -4.38
C LEU A 185 3.18 -18.28 -4.52
N LEU A 186 2.41 -17.27 -4.15
CA LEU A 186 2.88 -15.89 -3.95
C LEU A 186 2.96 -15.62 -2.45
N LEU A 187 4.17 -15.35 -1.97
CA LEU A 187 4.49 -15.18 -0.55
C LEU A 187 4.68 -13.69 -0.25
N TRP A 188 3.76 -13.09 0.51
CA TRP A 188 3.80 -11.71 0.97
C TRP A 188 4.41 -11.55 2.37
N GLY A 189 4.64 -12.64 3.06
CA GLY A 189 5.23 -12.71 4.39
C GLY A 189 5.60 -14.14 4.75
N ASN A 190 6.45 -14.30 5.75
CA ASN A 190 6.85 -15.60 6.29
C ASN A 190 6.12 -15.84 7.62
N ASP A 191 5.07 -16.66 7.57
CA ASP A 191 4.29 -17.09 8.74
C ASP A 191 4.38 -18.60 8.99
N GLY A 192 5.25 -19.28 8.23
CA GLY A 192 5.42 -20.74 8.29
C GLY A 192 4.31 -21.53 7.61
N THR A 193 3.21 -20.91 7.15
CA THR A 193 2.05 -21.64 6.59
C THR A 193 2.31 -22.19 5.20
N SER A 194 3.24 -21.58 4.44
CA SER A 194 3.60 -22.03 3.09
C SER A 194 4.44 -23.30 3.07
N GLY A 195 5.09 -23.67 4.19
CA GLY A 195 6.13 -24.70 4.26
C GLY A 195 7.44 -24.30 3.56
N PHE A 196 7.56 -23.11 2.99
CA PHE A 196 8.79 -22.60 2.39
C PHE A 196 9.78 -22.19 3.47
N ALA A 197 10.88 -22.94 3.59
CA ALA A 197 11.80 -22.83 4.73
C ALA A 197 12.85 -21.71 4.60
N LYS A 198 13.07 -21.17 3.38
CA LYS A 198 14.09 -20.12 3.16
C LYS A 198 13.58 -18.76 3.62
N SER A 199 14.46 -17.97 4.24
CA SER A 199 14.21 -16.54 4.48
C SER A 199 14.13 -15.77 3.17
N PHE A 200 13.28 -14.75 3.09
CA PHE A 200 13.10 -13.94 1.89
C PHE A 200 12.64 -12.52 2.22
N TYR A 201 12.91 -11.59 1.30
CA TYR A 201 12.41 -10.23 1.42
C TYR A 201 10.92 -10.15 1.07
N SER A 202 10.13 -9.57 1.95
CA SER A 202 8.69 -9.37 1.73
C SER A 202 8.22 -8.05 2.33
N LYS A 203 7.07 -7.57 1.84
CA LYS A 203 6.35 -6.42 2.41
C LYS A 203 4.86 -6.62 2.19
N ASN A 204 4.08 -6.45 3.23
CA ASN A 204 2.63 -6.59 3.20
C ASN A 204 1.99 -5.50 4.05
N THR A 205 1.81 -4.31 3.49
CA THR A 205 1.12 -3.20 4.18
C THR A 205 -0.39 -3.23 3.97
N CYS A 206 -0.88 -4.18 3.18
CA CYS A 206 -2.29 -4.30 2.80
C CYS A 206 -3.03 -5.38 3.58
N PHE A 207 -2.37 -6.00 4.57
CA PHE A 207 -2.94 -7.05 5.42
C PHE A 207 -3.51 -8.24 4.62
N LEU A 208 -2.91 -8.57 3.49
CA LEU A 208 -3.27 -9.75 2.71
C LEU A 208 -2.82 -11.03 3.44
N PRO A 209 -3.41 -12.21 3.12
CA PRO A 209 -2.86 -13.49 3.55
C PRO A 209 -1.40 -13.61 3.14
N ASN A 210 -0.52 -14.01 4.07
CA ASN A 210 0.92 -14.08 3.78
C ASN A 210 1.28 -15.05 2.66
N THR A 211 0.46 -16.08 2.45
CA THR A 211 0.62 -17.07 1.39
C THR A 211 -0.65 -17.15 0.56
N MET A 212 -0.53 -17.00 -0.75
CA MET A 212 -1.64 -17.11 -1.69
C MET A 212 -1.29 -18.07 -2.81
N GLU A 213 -2.16 -19.07 -3.05
CA GLU A 213 -2.01 -20.01 -4.17
C GLU A 213 -2.50 -19.35 -5.47
N ILE A 214 -1.68 -19.41 -6.52
CA ILE A 214 -1.99 -18.88 -7.84
C ILE A 214 -2.63 -19.98 -8.68
N PRO A 215 -3.85 -19.80 -9.19
CA PRO A 215 -4.49 -20.79 -10.07
C PRO A 215 -3.67 -21.06 -11.33
N VAL A 216 -3.73 -22.30 -11.80
CA VAL A 216 -3.21 -22.68 -13.11
C VAL A 216 -4.06 -22.00 -14.18
N VAL A 217 -3.45 -21.20 -15.05
CA VAL A 217 -4.17 -20.45 -16.10
C VAL A 217 -4.12 -21.14 -17.48
N ALA A 218 -3.14 -22.02 -17.67
CA ALA A 218 -3.03 -22.83 -18.91
C ALA A 218 -2.58 -24.25 -18.60
N ASP A 219 -3.04 -25.23 -19.39
CA ASP A 219 -2.59 -26.63 -19.33
C ASP A 219 -1.21 -26.80 -19.98
N VAL A 220 -0.70 -28.03 -19.97
CA VAL A 220 0.60 -28.41 -20.55
C VAL A 220 0.66 -28.21 -22.07
N ASN A 221 -0.47 -28.16 -22.74
CA ASN A 221 -0.59 -27.93 -24.19
C ASN A 221 -0.76 -26.45 -24.53
N GLY A 222 -0.83 -25.56 -23.52
CA GLY A 222 -1.01 -24.12 -23.70
C GLY A 222 -2.47 -23.68 -23.86
N ASN A 223 -3.46 -24.56 -23.61
CA ASN A 223 -4.86 -24.18 -23.62
C ASN A 223 -5.19 -23.42 -22.33
N VAL A 224 -5.93 -22.32 -22.45
CA VAL A 224 -6.39 -21.53 -21.30
C VAL A 224 -7.45 -22.34 -20.53
N VAL A 225 -7.18 -22.63 -19.27
CA VAL A 225 -8.09 -23.38 -18.37
C VAL A 225 -8.75 -22.49 -17.32
N ASN A 226 -8.12 -21.36 -16.97
CA ASN A 226 -8.67 -20.36 -16.06
C ASN A 226 -8.34 -18.95 -16.57
N PRO A 227 -9.16 -17.94 -16.27
CA PRO A 227 -8.84 -16.55 -16.58
C PRO A 227 -7.61 -16.10 -15.77
N ASN A 228 -6.75 -15.32 -16.43
CA ASN A 228 -5.56 -14.74 -15.77
C ASN A 228 -5.93 -13.44 -15.03
N THR A 229 -6.55 -13.56 -13.85
CA THR A 229 -7.10 -12.42 -13.08
C THR A 229 -6.62 -12.34 -11.64
N PHE A 230 -5.57 -13.08 -11.27
CA PHE A 230 -5.14 -13.20 -9.88
C PHE A 230 -4.82 -11.84 -9.22
N LEU A 231 -3.97 -11.01 -9.83
CA LEU A 231 -3.66 -9.69 -9.27
C LEU A 231 -4.85 -8.73 -9.34
N SER A 232 -5.77 -8.89 -10.30
CA SER A 232 -7.02 -8.12 -10.33
C SER A 232 -7.86 -8.39 -9.07
N LEU A 233 -7.95 -9.66 -8.64
CA LEU A 233 -8.64 -10.02 -7.39
C LEU A 233 -7.92 -9.45 -6.16
N VAL A 234 -6.59 -9.51 -6.12
CA VAL A 234 -5.78 -8.91 -5.04
C VAL A 234 -6.05 -7.40 -4.93
N MET A 235 -6.02 -6.69 -6.06
CA MET A 235 -6.27 -5.25 -6.10
C MET A 235 -7.70 -4.89 -5.71
N GLN A 236 -8.69 -5.66 -6.15
CA GLN A 236 -10.10 -5.47 -5.74
C GLN A 236 -10.29 -5.66 -4.23
N GLN A 237 -9.62 -6.65 -3.63
CA GLN A 237 -9.65 -6.84 -2.17
C GLN A 237 -9.05 -5.65 -1.44
N TYR A 238 -7.94 -5.11 -1.94
CA TYR A 238 -7.33 -3.92 -1.38
C TYR A 238 -8.26 -2.69 -1.51
N GLU A 239 -8.80 -2.43 -2.69
CA GLU A 239 -9.72 -1.30 -2.94
C GLU A 239 -10.94 -1.37 -2.00
N LYS A 240 -11.50 -2.57 -1.83
CA LYS A 240 -12.61 -2.80 -0.90
C LYS A 240 -12.20 -2.49 0.53
N ALA A 241 -11.05 -3.00 0.99
CA ALA A 241 -10.55 -2.75 2.34
C ALA A 241 -10.32 -1.25 2.60
N GLN A 242 -9.80 -0.51 1.60
CA GLN A 242 -9.63 0.94 1.70
C GLN A 242 -10.98 1.68 1.76
N ALA A 243 -11.95 1.27 0.94
CA ALA A 243 -13.28 1.86 0.97
C ALA A 243 -14.00 1.61 2.30
N ASP A 244 -13.88 0.40 2.85
CA ASP A 244 -14.45 0.06 4.17
C ASP A 244 -13.79 0.89 5.29
N LYS A 245 -12.47 1.09 5.21
CA LYS A 245 -11.72 1.93 6.17
C LYS A 245 -12.11 3.40 6.06
N GLU A 246 -12.23 3.93 4.84
CA GLU A 246 -12.67 5.31 4.58
C GLU A 246 -14.07 5.55 5.17
N LYS A 247 -15.00 4.63 4.92
CA LYS A 247 -16.34 4.68 5.49
C LYS A 247 -16.30 4.67 7.03
N LEU A 248 -15.51 3.78 7.62
CA LEU A 248 -15.38 3.70 9.08
C LEU A 248 -14.81 4.99 9.68
N ASN A 249 -13.85 5.64 9.00
CA ASN A 249 -13.29 6.93 9.41
C ASN A 249 -14.34 8.06 9.33
N GLN A 250 -15.17 8.07 8.28
CA GLN A 250 -16.28 9.03 8.15
C GLN A 250 -17.32 8.81 9.25
N ASP A 251 -17.71 7.57 9.50
CA ASP A 251 -18.67 7.21 10.58
C ASP A 251 -18.12 7.61 11.96
N TYR A 252 -16.81 7.41 12.21
CA TYR A 252 -16.15 7.88 13.42
C TYR A 252 -16.20 9.40 13.55
N GLY A 253 -15.81 10.13 12.50
CA GLY A 253 -15.85 11.60 12.51
C GLY A 253 -17.25 12.14 12.82
N LYS A 254 -18.28 11.57 12.17
CA LYS A 254 -19.67 11.92 12.40
C LYS A 254 -20.12 11.59 13.84
N LEU A 255 -19.79 10.41 14.33
CA LEU A 255 -20.11 10.00 15.71
C LEU A 255 -19.55 10.98 16.74
N ILE A 256 -18.26 11.37 16.59
CA ILE A 256 -17.61 12.32 17.51
C ILE A 256 -18.25 13.69 17.40
N SER A 257 -18.44 14.22 16.18
CA SER A 257 -19.02 15.54 15.95
C SER A 257 -20.43 15.65 16.55
N ASP A 258 -21.34 14.77 16.11
CA ASP A 258 -22.76 14.82 16.50
C ASP A 258 -22.94 14.63 18.02
N THR A 259 -22.14 13.72 18.61
CA THR A 259 -22.25 13.44 20.05
C THR A 259 -21.63 14.59 20.88
N THR A 260 -20.50 15.14 20.45
CA THR A 260 -19.87 16.27 21.13
C THR A 260 -20.75 17.52 21.06
N GLU A 261 -21.42 17.78 19.95
CA GLU A 261 -22.38 18.87 19.80
C GLU A 261 -23.54 18.70 20.83
N ARG A 262 -24.10 17.50 20.94
CA ARG A 262 -25.14 17.19 21.94
C ARG A 262 -24.65 17.37 23.39
N ILE A 263 -23.39 16.97 23.66
CA ILE A 263 -22.77 17.15 25.00
C ILE A 263 -22.62 18.65 25.30
N ASN A 264 -22.15 19.44 24.36
CA ASN A 264 -21.96 20.90 24.53
C ASN A 264 -23.29 21.67 24.64
N ALA A 265 -24.36 21.13 24.08
CA ALA A 265 -25.70 21.71 24.18
C ALA A 265 -26.41 21.37 25.51
N ALA A 266 -25.88 20.46 26.34
CA ALA A 266 -26.44 20.10 27.62
C ALA A 266 -26.33 21.28 28.58
N LYS A 267 -27.49 21.68 29.17
CA LYS A 267 -27.59 22.83 30.10
C LYS A 267 -27.85 22.42 31.56
N SER A 268 -28.07 21.15 31.82
CA SER A 268 -28.41 20.66 33.16
C SER A 268 -27.66 19.35 33.49
N VAL A 269 -27.53 19.11 34.80
CA VAL A 269 -27.02 17.83 35.33
C VAL A 269 -27.78 16.63 34.76
N LYS A 270 -29.11 16.76 34.61
CA LYS A 270 -29.99 15.70 34.11
C LYS A 270 -29.68 15.38 32.65
N ASP A 271 -29.49 16.42 31.82
CA ASP A 271 -29.17 16.24 30.39
C ASP A 271 -27.82 15.56 30.20
N LEU A 272 -26.82 16.02 30.97
CA LEU A 272 -25.47 15.47 30.91
C LEU A 272 -25.41 14.01 31.34
N ASN A 273 -26.10 13.68 32.44
CA ASN A 273 -26.19 12.28 32.91
C ASN A 273 -26.95 11.39 31.94
N LYS A 274 -28.01 11.87 31.29
CA LYS A 274 -28.71 11.12 30.25
C LYS A 274 -27.80 10.81 29.07
N LEU A 275 -27.00 11.77 28.59
CA LEU A 275 -26.02 11.56 27.53
C LEU A 275 -24.92 10.60 27.96
N ARG A 276 -24.41 10.74 29.15
CA ARG A 276 -23.43 9.83 29.74
C ARG A 276 -23.96 8.39 29.76
N ASP A 277 -25.17 8.19 30.25
CA ASP A 277 -25.79 6.86 30.35
C ASP A 277 -25.95 6.24 28.95
N GLN A 278 -26.33 7.03 27.93
CA GLN A 278 -26.39 6.59 26.53
C GLN A 278 -25.01 6.17 26.01
N ILE A 279 -23.95 6.96 26.26
CA ILE A 279 -22.59 6.70 25.75
C ILE A 279 -21.94 5.49 26.46
N VAL A 280 -22.28 5.24 27.72
CA VAL A 280 -21.71 4.13 28.52
C VAL A 280 -22.49 2.83 28.34
N ASP A 281 -23.70 2.90 27.78
CA ASP A 281 -24.53 1.74 27.49
C ASP A 281 -23.84 0.77 26.52
N ASP A 282 -23.94 -0.53 26.79
CA ASP A 282 -23.33 -1.57 25.95
C ASP A 282 -23.91 -1.62 24.53
N GLY A 283 -25.10 -1.06 24.32
CA GLY A 283 -25.71 -0.89 22.99
C GLY A 283 -25.13 0.27 22.17
N PHE A 284 -24.33 1.16 22.77
CA PHE A 284 -23.71 2.26 22.05
C PHE A 284 -22.54 1.75 21.18
N LYS A 285 -22.67 1.88 19.87
CA LYS A 285 -21.67 1.42 18.92
C LYS A 285 -20.46 2.36 18.89
N HIS A 286 -19.48 2.08 19.75
CA HIS A 286 -18.21 2.79 19.71
C HIS A 286 -17.37 2.40 18.48
N ILE A 287 -16.68 3.40 17.93
CA ILE A 287 -15.72 3.26 16.84
C ILE A 287 -14.37 3.75 17.35
N TYR A 288 -13.30 2.97 17.16
CA TYR A 288 -11.95 3.29 17.64
C TYR A 288 -11.94 3.68 19.14
N ASP A 289 -11.38 4.85 19.43
CA ASP A 289 -11.25 5.41 20.78
C ASP A 289 -12.41 6.36 21.19
N SER A 290 -13.54 6.33 20.45
CA SER A 290 -14.68 7.23 20.68
C SER A 290 -15.14 7.24 22.14
N LYS A 291 -15.07 6.11 22.86
CA LYS A 291 -15.39 6.03 24.29
C LYS A 291 -14.52 6.98 25.13
N ILE A 292 -13.23 7.04 24.81
CA ILE A 292 -12.25 7.91 25.51
C ILE A 292 -12.49 9.37 25.13
N VAL A 293 -12.66 9.66 23.86
CA VAL A 293 -12.86 11.04 23.33
C VAL A 293 -14.15 11.63 23.87
N LEU A 294 -15.25 10.89 23.80
CA LEU A 294 -16.56 11.35 24.29
C LEU A 294 -16.57 11.45 25.84
N GLY A 295 -15.86 10.57 26.55
CA GLY A 295 -15.67 10.68 27.99
C GLY A 295 -14.94 11.96 28.38
N ARG A 296 -13.93 12.37 27.64
CA ARG A 296 -13.24 13.65 27.85
C ARG A 296 -14.16 14.84 27.56
N ALA A 297 -14.97 14.78 26.52
CA ALA A 297 -15.94 15.82 26.20
C ALA A 297 -17.00 15.97 27.30
N LEU A 298 -17.53 14.88 27.83
CA LEU A 298 -18.45 14.87 28.96
C LEU A 298 -17.83 15.53 30.20
N ASN A 299 -16.58 15.20 30.53
CA ASN A 299 -15.89 15.79 31.69
C ASN A 299 -15.66 17.29 31.51
N ALA A 300 -15.32 17.74 30.29
CA ALA A 300 -15.15 19.14 29.97
C ALA A 300 -16.48 19.93 30.13
N ALA A 301 -17.57 19.40 29.59
CA ALA A 301 -18.90 19.98 29.73
C ALA A 301 -19.37 20.00 31.18
N ALA A 302 -19.12 18.92 31.93
CA ALA A 302 -19.42 18.88 33.38
C ALA A 302 -18.69 20.00 34.14
N LYS A 303 -17.40 20.16 33.89
CA LYS A 303 -16.59 21.22 34.50
C LYS A 303 -17.12 22.62 34.18
N ALA A 304 -17.56 22.85 32.93
CA ALA A 304 -18.15 24.12 32.50
C ALA A 304 -19.47 24.41 33.24
N LEU A 305 -20.23 23.38 33.59
CA LEU A 305 -21.48 23.47 34.38
C LEU A 305 -21.26 23.45 35.90
N GLY A 306 -20.03 23.45 36.41
CA GLY A 306 -19.71 23.38 37.82
C GLY A 306 -20.07 22.03 38.47
N LEU A 307 -19.92 20.95 37.67
CA LEU A 307 -20.24 19.58 38.08
C LEU A 307 -18.98 18.75 38.26
N ILE A 308 -19.02 17.76 39.11
CA ILE A 308 -17.99 16.74 39.34
C ILE A 308 -18.56 15.34 39.06
N TYR A 309 -17.70 14.40 38.69
CA TYR A 309 -18.11 13.01 38.54
C TYR A 309 -17.97 12.26 39.87
N SER A 310 -19.10 11.84 40.43
CA SER A 310 -19.14 10.98 41.63
C SER A 310 -18.86 9.53 41.23
N LYS A 311 -17.77 8.98 41.71
CA LYS A 311 -17.43 7.54 41.48
C LYS A 311 -18.39 6.61 42.24
N VAL A 312 -18.98 7.08 43.33
CA VAL A 312 -19.91 6.31 44.16
C VAL A 312 -21.24 6.16 43.45
N ASP A 313 -21.79 7.28 42.96
CA ASP A 313 -23.09 7.30 42.28
C ASP A 313 -22.99 6.93 40.79
N GLY A 314 -21.76 6.94 40.25
CA GLY A 314 -21.50 6.76 38.82
C GLY A 314 -22.11 7.87 37.95
N LYS A 315 -22.27 9.10 38.47
CA LYS A 315 -22.98 10.21 37.84
C LYS A 315 -22.27 11.53 38.05
N TYR A 316 -22.62 12.54 37.22
CA TYR A 316 -22.25 13.91 37.49
C TYR A 316 -23.18 14.52 38.52
N VAL A 317 -22.61 15.20 39.52
CA VAL A 317 -23.30 15.86 40.60
C VAL A 317 -22.79 17.29 40.77
N LYS A 318 -23.53 18.16 41.47
CA LYS A 318 -23.06 19.52 41.79
C LYS A 318 -21.82 19.43 42.67
N ASP A 319 -20.84 20.30 42.43
CA ASP A 319 -19.64 20.41 43.25
C ASP A 319 -20.02 21.22 44.53
N GLU A 320 -20.28 20.54 45.64
CA GLU A 320 -20.65 21.16 46.90
C GLU A 320 -19.51 21.97 47.57
N GLN A 321 -18.29 21.90 46.98
CA GLN A 321 -17.13 22.68 47.47
C GLN A 321 -16.93 24.02 46.80
N LYS A 322 -17.77 24.40 45.83
CA LYS A 322 -17.72 25.72 45.22
C LYS A 322 -18.71 26.66 45.91
N PRO A 323 -18.26 27.68 46.67
CA PRO A 323 -19.17 28.66 47.23
C PRO A 323 -19.94 29.35 46.09
N GLU A 324 -21.28 29.45 46.28
CA GLU A 324 -22.08 30.30 45.38
C GLU A 324 -21.44 31.67 45.34
N SER A 325 -20.95 32.07 44.12
CA SER A 325 -20.55 33.46 43.88
C SER A 325 -21.82 34.30 44.06
N GLY A 326 -21.94 34.87 45.25
CA GLY A 326 -22.98 35.83 45.54
C GLY A 326 -22.97 37.01 44.58
N GLU A 327 -24.14 37.49 44.34
CA GLU A 327 -24.55 38.64 43.53
C GLU A 327 -23.60 39.83 43.53
#